data_a68504b51a23ccc0d4da7ccfc527aa32
#
_entry.id   a68504b51a23ccc0d4da7ccfc527aa32
#
_cell.length_a   1.000
_cell.length_b   1.000
_cell.length_c   1.000
_cell.angle_alpha   90.00
_cell.angle_beta   90.00
_cell.angle_gamma   90.00
#
_symmetry.space_group_name_H-M   'P 1'
#
loop_
_entity.id
_entity.type
_entity.pdbx_description
1 polymer ?
#
loop_
_entity_poly.entity_id
_entity_poly.type
_entity_poly.pdbx_seq_one_letter_code
_entity_poly.pdbx_strand_id
1 'polypeptide(L)'
;MRILLPTGAATEEMVRKASAGMDADVVVTGEIASFLTPHALHALIKKGDYDMVIVSGMCTASFDQVESETGIPVRRGPRHAADLALILPVLSTITLSRTIPADDFLAAKKAEDAINLVEERERNAGFDYMIRGVKIGGGSRIKILAEVMDAPHRDDIGELVEKYFDSGADIVDLGFGFDATPDDVRRVFSLLKGINGPLAVDTQDPDLILAALDRADIVLSLQESNIPVIGKQVADAGAAVVVVPGSGTLKKNLARAKQAGIKCIIADPLLQPVGSGFVTSLKNFAHPGCPLFFGAGNVVELLDADSIGVNTLLAGMAMEIGVSIIFTSEHSDKTKGSILEMRRATEMMVLTLGRPYPKDLGLDLLVLKEKRRRREPPLGYDTIIPAKKMPDEIRYDPKGNFRIGIEGERIVAVIHGRAVAGTHWNDVLYTILAKGDVSLIDHAAYLGRELYKAELAIRYGRSFEQDGEF
;
A
#
# COMPACT_ATOMS: atom_id res chain seq x y z
N MET A 1 -16.70 35.37 -8.80
CA MET A 1 -17.38 34.11 -8.44
C MET A 1 -17.73 34.22 -6.97
N ARG A 2 -19.01 34.36 -6.67
CA ARG A 2 -19.54 34.52 -5.30
C ARG A 2 -19.84 33.13 -4.70
N ILE A 3 -19.24 32.83 -3.56
CA ILE A 3 -19.30 31.51 -2.96
C ILE A 3 -20.02 31.54 -1.62
N LEU A 4 -20.97 30.63 -1.41
CA LEU A 4 -21.57 30.42 -0.10
C LEU A 4 -20.79 29.32 0.64
N LEU A 5 -20.35 29.62 1.87
CA LEU A 5 -19.62 28.73 2.78
C LEU A 5 -20.43 28.48 4.06
N PRO A 6 -21.39 27.53 4.04
CA PRO A 6 -22.06 27.11 5.25
C PRO A 6 -21.11 26.44 6.21
N THR A 7 -21.08 26.89 7.47
CA THR A 7 -20.13 26.36 8.47
C THR A 7 -20.80 26.18 9.83
N GLY A 8 -20.09 25.52 10.76
CA GLY A 8 -20.48 25.44 12.16
C GLY A 8 -19.88 26.57 13.00
N ALA A 9 -20.49 26.86 14.15
CA ALA A 9 -19.98 27.88 15.07
C ALA A 9 -18.52 27.59 15.48
N ALA A 10 -18.18 26.32 15.74
CA ALA A 10 -16.82 25.91 16.10
C ALA A 10 -15.76 26.19 15.04
N THR A 11 -16.14 26.36 13.77
CA THR A 11 -15.20 26.52 12.64
C THR A 11 -15.34 27.86 11.92
N GLU A 12 -16.26 28.73 12.37
CA GLU A 12 -16.56 30.02 11.72
C GLU A 12 -15.32 30.89 11.50
N GLU A 13 -14.54 31.13 12.55
CA GLU A 13 -13.35 31.98 12.50
C GLU A 13 -12.33 31.43 11.49
N MET A 14 -12.13 30.11 11.49
CA MET A 14 -11.20 29.44 10.58
C MET A 14 -11.64 29.57 9.12
N VAL A 15 -12.94 29.39 8.83
CA VAL A 15 -13.51 29.51 7.50
C VAL A 15 -13.43 30.98 7.02
N ARG A 16 -13.76 31.96 7.87
CA ARG A 16 -13.60 33.39 7.55
C ARG A 16 -12.17 33.78 7.23
N LYS A 17 -11.21 33.24 8.01
CA LYS A 17 -9.79 33.46 7.75
C LYS A 17 -9.34 32.83 6.43
N ALA A 18 -9.80 31.63 6.12
CA ALA A 18 -9.45 30.93 4.87
C ALA A 18 -10.03 31.60 3.63
N SER A 19 -11.21 32.25 3.72
CA SER A 19 -11.88 32.92 2.62
C SER A 19 -11.58 34.43 2.55
N ALA A 20 -10.67 34.95 3.39
CA ALA A 20 -10.32 36.36 3.40
C ALA A 20 -9.79 36.83 2.02
N GLY A 21 -10.36 37.92 1.50
CA GLY A 21 -10.02 38.46 0.19
C GLY A 21 -10.77 37.83 -1.00
N MET A 22 -11.67 36.88 -0.73
CA MET A 22 -12.54 36.29 -1.75
C MET A 22 -13.98 36.83 -1.63
N ASP A 23 -14.72 36.78 -2.73
CA ASP A 23 -16.16 37.08 -2.73
C ASP A 23 -16.92 35.86 -2.18
N ALA A 24 -16.96 35.75 -0.87
CA ALA A 24 -17.52 34.61 -0.16
C ALA A 24 -18.33 34.99 1.06
N ASP A 25 -19.52 34.45 1.17
CA ASP A 25 -20.40 34.58 2.35
C ASP A 25 -20.22 33.38 3.27
N VAL A 26 -19.71 33.62 4.47
CA VAL A 26 -19.59 32.59 5.53
C VAL A 26 -20.82 32.66 6.43
N VAL A 27 -21.61 31.61 6.47
CA VAL A 27 -22.87 31.55 7.21
C VAL A 27 -22.85 30.38 8.21
N VAL A 28 -23.03 30.70 9.48
CA VAL A 28 -23.15 29.67 10.55
C VAL A 28 -24.56 29.05 10.48
N THR A 29 -24.59 27.72 10.35
CA THR A 29 -25.82 26.94 10.18
C THR A 29 -26.19 26.08 11.38
N GLY A 30 -25.37 26.09 12.43
CA GLY A 30 -25.49 25.31 13.65
C GLY A 30 -24.14 25.16 14.33
N GLU A 31 -24.04 24.34 15.36
CA GLU A 31 -22.80 24.08 16.07
C GLU A 31 -21.78 23.35 15.15
N ILE A 32 -22.25 22.37 14.41
CA ILE A 32 -21.43 21.48 13.59
C ILE A 32 -21.83 21.57 12.13
N ALA A 33 -20.87 21.91 11.26
CA ALA A 33 -21.08 22.10 9.82
C ALA A 33 -21.60 20.84 9.09
N SER A 34 -21.24 19.64 9.54
CA SER A 34 -21.63 18.38 8.91
C SER A 34 -23.12 18.03 9.06
N PHE A 35 -23.82 18.65 9.98
CA PHE A 35 -25.26 18.45 10.20
C PHE A 35 -26.16 19.35 9.32
N LEU A 36 -25.57 20.05 8.36
CA LEU A 36 -26.33 20.84 7.39
C LEU A 36 -27.30 19.95 6.62
N THR A 37 -28.59 20.35 6.67
CA THR A 37 -29.65 19.64 5.93
C THR A 37 -29.90 20.29 4.57
N PRO A 38 -30.45 19.55 3.58
CA PRO A 38 -30.86 20.12 2.29
C PRO A 38 -31.87 21.27 2.43
N HIS A 39 -32.82 21.13 3.34
CA HIS A 39 -33.82 22.17 3.60
C HIS A 39 -33.17 23.46 4.13
N ALA A 40 -32.25 23.36 5.09
CA ALA A 40 -31.54 24.52 5.62
C ALA A 40 -30.70 25.20 4.55
N LEU A 41 -29.98 24.42 3.73
CA LEU A 41 -29.17 24.95 2.64
C LEU A 41 -30.03 25.67 1.59
N HIS A 42 -31.16 25.09 1.18
CA HIS A 42 -32.09 25.70 0.23
C HIS A 42 -32.61 27.07 0.72
N ALA A 43 -32.93 27.19 2.03
CA ALA A 43 -33.35 28.45 2.64
C ALA A 43 -32.24 29.52 2.67
N LEU A 44 -30.99 29.13 2.74
CA LEU A 44 -29.82 30.03 2.68
C LEU A 44 -29.60 30.55 1.25
N ILE A 45 -29.63 29.67 0.27
CA ILE A 45 -29.40 30.01 -1.14
C ILE A 45 -30.43 31.05 -1.63
N LYS A 46 -31.68 30.93 -1.22
CA LYS A 46 -32.71 31.90 -1.58
C LYS A 46 -32.50 33.33 -1.07
N LYS A 47 -31.58 33.54 -0.15
CA LYS A 47 -31.26 34.85 0.44
C LYS A 47 -30.14 35.59 -0.28
N GLY A 48 -29.48 34.97 -1.26
CA GLY A 48 -28.37 35.57 -1.97
C GLY A 48 -28.24 35.06 -3.40
N ASP A 49 -27.37 35.68 -4.13
CA ASP A 49 -27.00 35.31 -5.51
C ASP A 49 -25.58 34.70 -5.47
N TYR A 50 -25.50 33.37 -5.63
CA TYR A 50 -24.25 32.61 -5.50
C TYR A 50 -23.96 31.84 -6.78
N ASP A 51 -22.70 31.81 -7.15
CA ASP A 51 -22.20 30.99 -8.26
C ASP A 51 -21.97 29.54 -7.85
N MET A 52 -21.69 29.31 -6.55
CA MET A 52 -21.35 28.00 -5.99
C MET A 52 -21.57 27.95 -4.48
N VAL A 53 -21.90 26.77 -3.97
CA VAL A 53 -21.90 26.46 -2.54
C VAL A 53 -20.81 25.43 -2.27
N ILE A 54 -19.99 25.64 -1.23
CA ILE A 54 -19.03 24.63 -0.76
C ILE A 54 -19.43 24.26 0.67
N VAL A 55 -19.98 23.04 0.81
CA VAL A 55 -20.35 22.46 2.11
C VAL A 55 -19.20 21.69 2.72
N SER A 56 -19.21 21.46 4.04
CA SER A 56 -18.19 20.62 4.69
C SER A 56 -18.06 19.25 4.03
N GLY A 57 -16.85 18.76 3.84
CA GLY A 57 -16.57 17.40 3.37
C GLY A 57 -17.12 16.30 4.28
N MET A 58 -17.41 16.63 5.55
CA MET A 58 -18.02 15.72 6.52
C MET A 58 -19.54 15.62 6.42
N CYS A 59 -20.22 16.44 5.60
CA CYS A 59 -21.67 16.31 5.39
C CYS A 59 -22.00 14.95 4.78
N THR A 60 -22.99 14.25 5.29
CA THR A 60 -23.47 12.96 4.75
C THR A 60 -24.72 13.12 3.87
N ALA A 61 -25.46 14.21 4.02
CA ALA A 61 -26.67 14.46 3.24
C ALA A 61 -26.37 14.66 1.75
N SER A 62 -27.24 14.17 0.84
CA SER A 62 -27.21 14.56 -0.57
C SER A 62 -27.85 15.94 -0.75
N PHE A 63 -27.24 16.79 -1.60
CA PHE A 63 -27.70 18.09 -1.96
C PHE A 63 -28.15 18.17 -3.43
N ASP A 64 -28.30 17.05 -4.12
CA ASP A 64 -28.64 16.98 -5.55
C ASP A 64 -29.97 17.64 -5.85
N GLN A 65 -30.97 17.48 -4.96
CA GLN A 65 -32.25 18.12 -5.09
C GLN A 65 -32.11 19.64 -5.00
N VAL A 66 -31.34 20.14 -4.03
CA VAL A 66 -31.11 21.59 -3.86
C VAL A 66 -30.44 22.19 -5.09
N GLU A 67 -29.43 21.52 -5.62
CA GLU A 67 -28.75 21.93 -6.85
C GLU A 67 -29.72 21.95 -8.04
N SER A 68 -30.59 20.93 -8.19
CA SER A 68 -31.59 20.84 -9.25
C SER A 68 -32.61 21.94 -9.17
N GLU A 69 -33.08 22.30 -7.97
CA GLU A 69 -34.12 23.30 -7.75
C GLU A 69 -33.59 24.74 -7.86
N THR A 70 -32.35 24.98 -7.50
CA THR A 70 -31.77 26.34 -7.46
C THR A 70 -30.90 26.65 -8.67
N GLY A 71 -30.41 25.63 -9.38
CA GLY A 71 -29.41 25.75 -10.45
C GLY A 71 -28.00 26.08 -9.96
N ILE A 72 -27.81 26.18 -8.63
CA ILE A 72 -26.49 26.54 -8.04
C ILE A 72 -25.70 25.28 -7.68
N PRO A 73 -24.47 25.10 -8.20
CA PRO A 73 -23.66 23.96 -7.89
C PRO A 73 -23.31 23.83 -6.40
N VAL A 74 -23.61 22.68 -5.79
CA VAL A 74 -23.22 22.34 -4.41
C VAL A 74 -22.10 21.34 -4.44
N ARG A 75 -20.97 21.68 -3.82
CA ARG A 75 -19.75 20.88 -3.86
C ARG A 75 -19.22 20.56 -2.47
N ARG A 76 -18.58 19.41 -2.34
CA ARG A 76 -17.90 19.03 -1.10
C ARG A 76 -16.59 19.78 -0.96
N GLY A 77 -16.48 20.54 0.11
CA GLY A 77 -15.21 21.08 0.58
C GLY A 77 -14.36 20.03 1.29
N PRO A 78 -13.30 20.43 1.97
CA PRO A 78 -12.48 19.52 2.77
C PRO A 78 -13.23 19.10 4.04
N ARG A 79 -12.83 17.96 4.63
CA ARG A 79 -13.37 17.49 5.93
C ARG A 79 -13.01 18.44 7.06
N HIS A 80 -11.82 19.05 7.00
CA HIS A 80 -11.35 19.98 8.01
C HIS A 80 -11.32 21.41 7.46
N ALA A 81 -11.90 22.34 8.21
CA ALA A 81 -11.96 23.75 7.83
C ALA A 81 -10.57 24.38 7.60
N ALA A 82 -9.53 23.89 8.30
CA ALA A 82 -8.17 24.34 8.11
C ALA A 82 -7.61 24.10 6.68
N ASP A 83 -8.08 23.04 6.01
CA ASP A 83 -7.64 22.70 4.66
C ASP A 83 -8.34 23.54 3.59
N LEU A 84 -9.39 24.29 3.95
CA LEU A 84 -10.11 25.18 3.04
C LEU A 84 -9.17 26.26 2.43
N ALA A 85 -8.19 26.72 3.21
CA ALA A 85 -7.18 27.66 2.74
C ALA A 85 -6.27 27.10 1.62
N LEU A 86 -6.19 25.78 1.46
CA LEU A 86 -5.44 25.11 0.37
C LEU A 86 -6.30 24.96 -0.89
N ILE A 87 -7.62 24.91 -0.73
CA ILE A 87 -8.58 24.57 -1.79
C ILE A 87 -9.09 25.83 -2.47
N LEU A 88 -9.47 26.86 -1.71
CA LEU A 88 -10.04 28.07 -2.24
C LEU A 88 -9.17 28.76 -3.31
N PRO A 89 -7.84 28.89 -3.16
CA PRO A 89 -6.99 29.51 -4.16
C PRO A 89 -6.91 28.77 -5.51
N VAL A 90 -7.23 27.47 -5.52
CA VAL A 90 -7.12 26.61 -6.71
C VAL A 90 -8.49 26.26 -7.34
N LEU A 91 -9.58 26.84 -6.84
CA LEU A 91 -10.95 26.57 -7.35
C LEU A 91 -11.14 26.86 -8.85
N SER A 92 -10.35 27.78 -9.42
CA SER A 92 -10.41 28.06 -10.86
C SER A 92 -9.78 26.95 -11.72
N THR A 93 -8.96 26.11 -11.14
CA THR A 93 -8.19 25.06 -11.83
C THR A 93 -8.67 23.64 -11.51
N ILE A 94 -9.55 23.49 -10.52
CA ILE A 94 -10.08 22.18 -10.10
C ILE A 94 -11.61 22.19 -10.12
N THR A 95 -12.20 21.02 -10.37
CA THR A 95 -13.64 20.81 -10.24
C THR A 95 -13.91 19.97 -9.00
N LEU A 96 -14.54 20.54 -7.98
CA LEU A 96 -14.93 19.85 -6.77
C LEU A 96 -16.05 18.84 -7.03
N SER A 97 -16.03 17.72 -6.32
CA SER A 97 -17.04 16.66 -6.39
C SER A 97 -18.31 17.02 -5.59
N ARG A 98 -19.44 16.41 -5.96
CA ARG A 98 -20.69 16.43 -5.16
C ARG A 98 -20.62 15.50 -3.95
N THR A 99 -19.84 14.42 -4.02
CA THR A 99 -19.83 13.33 -3.05
C THR A 99 -18.49 13.11 -2.39
N ILE A 100 -17.38 13.35 -3.10
CA ILE A 100 -16.02 13.13 -2.61
C ILE A 100 -15.50 14.40 -1.95
N PRO A 101 -15.04 14.36 -0.69
CA PRO A 101 -14.41 15.50 -0.02
C PRO A 101 -13.21 16.04 -0.81
N ALA A 102 -13.02 17.35 -0.78
CA ALA A 102 -11.99 18.01 -1.58
C ALA A 102 -10.57 17.60 -1.22
N ASP A 103 -10.30 17.25 0.05
CA ASP A 103 -9.02 16.76 0.50
C ASP A 103 -8.68 15.38 -0.11
N ASP A 104 -9.65 14.47 -0.22
CA ASP A 104 -9.45 13.17 -0.88
C ASP A 104 -9.24 13.34 -2.39
N PHE A 105 -10.05 14.21 -3.01
CA PHE A 105 -9.92 14.48 -4.43
C PHE A 105 -8.54 15.06 -4.80
N LEU A 106 -8.04 16.02 -4.00
CA LEU A 106 -6.72 16.59 -4.22
C LEU A 106 -5.59 15.60 -3.94
N ALA A 107 -5.74 14.76 -2.93
CA ALA A 107 -4.77 13.70 -2.64
C ALA A 107 -4.73 12.68 -3.77
N ALA A 108 -5.90 12.21 -4.23
CA ALA A 108 -6.02 11.29 -5.36
C ALA A 108 -5.42 11.89 -6.65
N LYS A 109 -5.72 13.15 -6.96
CA LYS A 109 -5.15 13.83 -8.13
C LYS A 109 -3.63 13.96 -8.07
N LYS A 110 -3.08 14.32 -6.92
CA LYS A 110 -1.62 14.37 -6.71
C LYS A 110 -0.97 13.01 -6.86
N ALA A 111 -1.62 11.95 -6.35
CA ALA A 111 -1.13 10.60 -6.50
C ALA A 111 -1.17 10.14 -7.96
N GLU A 112 -2.26 10.43 -8.68
CA GLU A 112 -2.40 10.15 -10.11
C GLU A 112 -1.31 10.86 -10.94
N ASP A 113 -1.09 12.16 -10.70
CA ASP A 113 -0.05 12.94 -11.39
C ASP A 113 1.35 12.38 -11.09
N ALA A 114 1.59 11.94 -9.86
CA ALA A 114 2.85 11.32 -9.47
C ALA A 114 3.06 9.97 -10.16
N ILE A 115 2.04 9.11 -10.23
CA ILE A 115 2.10 7.83 -10.94
C ILE A 115 2.35 8.06 -12.44
N ASN A 116 1.62 8.97 -13.07
CA ASN A 116 1.82 9.32 -14.48
C ASN A 116 3.26 9.76 -14.75
N LEU A 117 3.86 10.55 -13.86
CA LEU A 117 5.25 10.96 -13.96
C LEU A 117 6.22 9.77 -13.80
N VAL A 118 5.94 8.83 -12.91
CA VAL A 118 6.75 7.60 -12.76
C VAL A 118 6.71 6.79 -14.06
N GLU A 119 5.52 6.60 -14.63
CA GLU A 119 5.34 5.86 -15.88
C GLU A 119 6.02 6.55 -17.07
N GLU A 120 5.93 7.88 -17.15
CA GLU A 120 6.62 8.66 -18.18
C GLU A 120 8.13 8.49 -18.06
N ARG A 121 8.69 8.62 -16.85
CA ARG A 121 10.12 8.41 -16.59
C ARG A 121 10.56 7.00 -16.94
N GLU A 122 9.76 5.98 -16.58
CA GLU A 122 10.05 4.59 -16.91
C GLU A 122 10.00 4.34 -18.43
N ARG A 123 9.02 4.88 -19.15
CA ARG A 123 8.96 4.77 -20.62
C ARG A 123 10.21 5.35 -21.30
N ASN A 124 10.71 6.48 -20.78
CA ASN A 124 11.84 7.19 -21.35
C ASN A 124 13.19 6.71 -20.83
N ALA A 125 13.24 5.90 -19.79
CA ALA A 125 14.47 5.41 -19.19
C ALA A 125 15.24 4.47 -20.11
N GLY A 126 16.57 4.56 -20.08
CA GLY A 126 17.46 3.56 -20.65
C GLY A 126 17.38 2.23 -19.87
N PHE A 127 18.00 1.20 -20.43
CA PHE A 127 18.14 -0.10 -19.79
C PHE A 127 19.41 -0.82 -20.25
N ASP A 128 19.96 -1.69 -19.42
CA ASP A 128 21.07 -2.58 -19.78
C ASP A 128 20.54 -3.84 -20.44
N TYR A 129 19.46 -4.43 -19.91
CA TYR A 129 18.78 -5.62 -20.40
C TYR A 129 17.27 -5.43 -20.46
N MET A 130 16.64 -6.13 -21.40
CA MET A 130 15.18 -6.27 -21.49
C MET A 130 14.83 -7.73 -21.25
N ILE A 131 14.08 -8.03 -20.20
CA ILE A 131 13.65 -9.39 -19.85
C ILE A 131 12.13 -9.42 -19.94
N ARG A 132 11.58 -10.13 -20.92
CA ARG A 132 10.13 -10.24 -21.18
C ARG A 132 9.38 -8.91 -21.03
N GLY A 133 9.92 -7.84 -21.62
CA GLY A 133 9.32 -6.49 -21.58
C GLY A 133 9.68 -5.65 -20.34
N VAL A 134 10.37 -6.21 -19.35
CA VAL A 134 10.83 -5.51 -18.16
C VAL A 134 12.23 -4.96 -18.37
N LYS A 135 12.41 -3.65 -18.20
CA LYS A 135 13.71 -2.96 -18.30
C LYS A 135 14.54 -3.20 -17.06
N ILE A 136 15.78 -3.62 -17.19
CA ILE A 136 16.72 -3.82 -16.07
C ILE A 136 17.90 -2.89 -16.22
N GLY A 137 18.19 -2.10 -15.18
CA GLY A 137 19.33 -1.18 -15.15
C GLY A 137 19.15 0.06 -16.03
N GLY A 138 20.24 0.68 -16.44
CA GLY A 138 20.29 1.82 -17.37
C GLY A 138 19.53 3.07 -16.94
N GLY A 139 19.18 3.20 -15.65
CA GLY A 139 18.39 4.32 -15.11
C GLY A 139 16.88 4.08 -15.11
N SER A 140 16.40 2.89 -15.48
CA SER A 140 15.01 2.48 -15.28
C SER A 140 14.69 2.37 -13.77
N ARG A 141 13.41 2.40 -13.39
CA ARG A 141 13.00 2.16 -11.99
C ARG A 141 13.57 0.84 -11.49
N ILE A 142 13.98 0.80 -10.24
CA ILE A 142 14.41 -0.44 -9.58
C ILE A 142 13.25 -1.44 -9.63
N LYS A 143 13.50 -2.66 -10.12
CA LYS A 143 12.49 -3.71 -10.28
C LYS A 143 12.33 -4.50 -9.01
N ILE A 144 11.11 -4.92 -8.75
CA ILE A 144 10.75 -5.74 -7.60
C ILE A 144 10.73 -7.19 -8.06
N LEU A 145 11.61 -8.01 -7.49
CA LEU A 145 11.58 -9.45 -7.61
C LEU A 145 10.98 -10.03 -6.35
N ALA A 146 9.81 -10.67 -6.49
CA ALA A 146 9.04 -11.23 -5.38
C ALA A 146 9.20 -12.75 -5.31
N GLU A 147 9.62 -13.26 -4.15
CA GLU A 147 9.86 -14.68 -3.93
C GLU A 147 8.59 -15.44 -3.56
N VAL A 148 8.35 -16.55 -4.23
CA VAL A 148 7.45 -17.62 -3.80
C VAL A 148 8.29 -18.73 -3.22
N MET A 149 8.36 -18.79 -1.89
CA MET A 149 9.07 -19.87 -1.19
C MET A 149 8.34 -21.20 -1.37
N ASP A 150 9.15 -22.28 -1.46
CA ASP A 150 8.65 -23.65 -1.49
C ASP A 150 7.61 -23.90 -2.61
N ALA A 151 7.88 -23.39 -3.80
CA ALA A 151 7.01 -23.46 -4.95
C ALA A 151 6.47 -24.87 -5.30
N PRO A 152 7.25 -25.98 -5.12
CA PRO A 152 6.75 -27.34 -5.38
C PRO A 152 5.56 -27.76 -4.52
N HIS A 153 5.46 -27.26 -3.32
CA HIS A 153 4.44 -27.68 -2.34
C HIS A 153 3.23 -26.73 -2.27
N ARG A 154 3.13 -25.80 -3.23
CA ARG A 154 2.04 -24.84 -3.31
C ARG A 154 0.94 -25.30 -4.26
N ASP A 155 -0.25 -25.58 -3.70
CA ASP A 155 -1.44 -25.90 -4.51
C ASP A 155 -2.02 -24.64 -5.20
N ASP A 156 -1.80 -23.46 -4.62
CA ASP A 156 -2.30 -22.15 -5.04
C ASP A 156 -1.29 -21.36 -5.91
N ILE A 157 -0.26 -22.00 -6.45
CA ILE A 157 0.90 -21.33 -7.08
C ILE A 157 0.49 -20.35 -8.19
N GLY A 158 -0.51 -20.70 -9.02
CA GLY A 158 -0.98 -19.82 -10.10
C GLY A 158 -1.61 -18.53 -9.56
N GLU A 159 -2.53 -18.67 -8.62
CA GLU A 159 -3.22 -17.53 -7.99
C GLU A 159 -2.24 -16.64 -7.22
N LEU A 160 -1.27 -17.24 -6.53
CA LEU A 160 -0.27 -16.52 -5.77
C LEU A 160 0.67 -15.70 -6.69
N VAL A 161 1.12 -16.27 -7.79
CA VAL A 161 1.99 -15.59 -8.77
C VAL A 161 1.23 -14.42 -9.41
N GLU A 162 -0.04 -14.61 -9.81
CA GLU A 162 -0.88 -13.52 -10.33
C GLU A 162 -1.05 -12.41 -9.29
N LYS A 163 -1.37 -12.77 -8.05
CA LYS A 163 -1.48 -11.82 -6.93
C LYS A 163 -0.19 -11.02 -6.73
N TYR A 164 0.98 -11.64 -6.87
CA TYR A 164 2.26 -10.94 -6.70
C TYR A 164 2.49 -9.92 -7.82
N PHE A 165 2.16 -10.26 -9.07
CA PHE A 165 2.20 -9.28 -10.17
C PHE A 165 1.19 -8.14 -9.96
N ASP A 166 -0.02 -8.44 -9.52
CA ASP A 166 -1.05 -7.45 -9.21
C ASP A 166 -0.64 -6.54 -8.05
N SER A 167 0.11 -7.08 -7.07
CA SER A 167 0.69 -6.31 -5.96
C SER A 167 1.86 -5.42 -6.37
N GLY A 168 2.35 -5.53 -7.61
CA GLY A 168 3.38 -4.68 -8.17
C GLY A 168 4.76 -5.30 -8.30
N ALA A 169 4.88 -6.63 -8.20
CA ALA A 169 6.10 -7.32 -8.60
C ALA A 169 6.36 -7.11 -10.11
N ASP A 170 7.61 -6.92 -10.48
CA ASP A 170 8.04 -6.88 -11.89
C ASP A 170 8.52 -8.27 -12.35
N ILE A 171 8.97 -9.08 -11.43
CA ILE A 171 9.51 -10.43 -11.61
C ILE A 171 9.02 -11.29 -10.45
N VAL A 172 8.61 -12.52 -10.71
CA VAL A 172 8.32 -13.49 -9.66
C VAL A 172 9.35 -14.59 -9.66
N ASP A 173 9.89 -14.86 -8.49
CA ASP A 173 10.91 -15.86 -8.24
C ASP A 173 10.30 -17.11 -7.60
N LEU A 174 10.67 -18.26 -8.12
CA LEU A 174 10.16 -19.56 -7.69
C LEU A 174 11.26 -20.32 -6.96
N GLY A 175 11.13 -20.39 -5.63
CA GLY A 175 12.09 -21.09 -4.76
C GLY A 175 11.90 -22.60 -4.79
N PHE A 176 12.98 -23.33 -5.08
CA PHE A 176 13.03 -24.79 -5.06
C PHE A 176 13.98 -25.26 -3.96
N GLY A 177 13.42 -25.90 -2.94
CA GLY A 177 14.19 -26.45 -1.81
C GLY A 177 15.11 -27.60 -2.19
N PHE A 178 15.87 -28.09 -1.20
CA PHE A 178 16.86 -29.17 -1.39
C PHE A 178 16.22 -30.54 -1.70
N ASP A 179 14.94 -30.70 -1.47
CA ASP A 179 14.15 -31.91 -1.72
C ASP A 179 13.41 -31.88 -3.05
N ALA A 180 13.44 -30.75 -3.76
CA ALA A 180 12.83 -30.63 -5.07
C ALA A 180 13.49 -31.49 -6.14
N THR A 181 12.70 -31.98 -7.08
CA THR A 181 13.15 -32.77 -8.22
C THR A 181 12.99 -32.01 -9.54
N PRO A 182 13.72 -32.39 -10.62
CA PRO A 182 13.51 -31.81 -11.95
C PRO A 182 12.06 -31.90 -12.45
N ASP A 183 11.31 -32.92 -12.04
CA ASP A 183 9.90 -33.09 -12.40
C ASP A 183 9.01 -32.09 -11.68
N ASP A 184 9.32 -31.77 -10.42
CA ASP A 184 8.65 -30.69 -9.69
C ASP A 184 8.83 -29.35 -10.37
N VAL A 185 10.05 -29.03 -10.81
CA VAL A 185 10.35 -27.80 -11.57
C VAL A 185 9.48 -27.73 -12.83
N ARG A 186 9.49 -28.81 -13.63
CA ARG A 186 8.68 -28.87 -14.86
C ARG A 186 7.18 -28.72 -14.58
N ARG A 187 6.70 -29.36 -13.50
CA ARG A 187 5.30 -29.29 -13.07
C ARG A 187 4.92 -27.86 -12.68
N VAL A 188 5.69 -27.21 -11.83
CA VAL A 188 5.44 -25.82 -11.40
C VAL A 188 5.40 -24.87 -12.59
N PHE A 189 6.42 -24.86 -13.45
CA PHE A 189 6.43 -24.02 -14.64
C PHE A 189 5.33 -24.37 -15.64
N SER A 190 4.84 -25.61 -15.64
CA SER A 190 3.69 -26.01 -16.48
C SER A 190 2.39 -25.40 -15.96
N LEU A 191 2.18 -25.34 -14.65
CA LEU A 191 1.02 -24.68 -14.01
C LEU A 191 1.00 -23.17 -14.29
N LEU A 192 2.15 -22.55 -14.45
CA LEU A 192 2.30 -21.12 -14.72
C LEU A 192 2.32 -20.77 -16.22
N LYS A 193 1.90 -21.72 -17.07
CA LYS A 193 1.79 -21.50 -18.50
C LYS A 193 0.66 -20.51 -18.80
N GLY A 194 0.99 -19.33 -19.27
CA GLY A 194 0.02 -18.25 -19.54
C GLY A 194 0.17 -17.03 -18.64
N ILE A 195 0.98 -17.14 -17.59
CA ILE A 195 1.34 -15.99 -16.78
C ILE A 195 2.10 -14.96 -17.61
N ASN A 196 1.65 -13.71 -17.53
CA ASN A 196 2.28 -12.56 -18.17
C ASN A 196 3.28 -11.92 -17.20
N GLY A 197 4.55 -12.13 -17.44
CA GLY A 197 5.64 -11.54 -16.65
C GLY A 197 6.85 -12.44 -16.58
N PRO A 198 8.03 -11.91 -16.26
CA PRO A 198 9.25 -12.69 -16.08
C PRO A 198 9.15 -13.61 -14.85
N LEU A 199 9.56 -14.86 -15.03
CA LEU A 199 9.68 -15.85 -13.97
C LEU A 199 11.14 -16.21 -13.76
N ALA A 200 11.55 -16.26 -12.49
CA ALA A 200 12.88 -16.73 -12.11
C ALA A 200 12.80 -18.13 -11.49
N VAL A 201 13.89 -18.88 -11.58
CA VAL A 201 14.10 -20.13 -10.86
C VAL A 201 15.18 -19.91 -9.81
N ASP A 202 14.84 -20.07 -8.54
CA ASP A 202 15.78 -19.97 -7.44
C ASP A 202 16.20 -21.33 -6.93
N THR A 203 17.38 -21.70 -7.36
CA THR A 203 18.10 -22.90 -6.92
C THR A 203 19.55 -22.81 -7.38
N GLN A 204 20.44 -23.51 -6.68
CA GLN A 204 21.86 -23.68 -7.10
C GLN A 204 22.11 -25.05 -7.70
N ASP A 205 21.13 -25.95 -7.69
CA ASP A 205 21.25 -27.30 -8.25
C ASP A 205 21.21 -27.26 -9.79
N PRO A 206 22.26 -27.75 -10.47
CA PRO A 206 22.35 -27.77 -11.92
C PRO A 206 21.19 -28.49 -12.61
N ASP A 207 20.72 -29.61 -12.06
CA ASP A 207 19.68 -30.42 -12.69
C ASP A 207 18.30 -29.71 -12.60
N LEU A 208 18.03 -29.02 -11.48
CA LEU A 208 16.82 -28.22 -11.32
C LEU A 208 16.85 -26.99 -12.26
N ILE A 209 18.00 -26.30 -12.35
CA ILE A 209 18.17 -25.18 -13.29
C ILE A 209 17.93 -25.67 -14.72
N LEU A 210 18.53 -26.77 -15.15
CA LEU A 210 18.35 -27.33 -16.50
C LEU A 210 16.88 -27.63 -16.78
N ALA A 211 16.13 -28.15 -15.79
CA ALA A 211 14.69 -28.44 -15.93
C ALA A 211 13.83 -27.19 -16.11
N ALA A 212 14.32 -26.02 -15.69
CA ALA A 212 13.62 -24.75 -15.78
C ALA A 212 13.90 -23.95 -17.08
N LEU A 213 15.04 -24.20 -17.75
CA LEU A 213 15.59 -23.33 -18.81
C LEU A 213 14.67 -23.09 -20.01
N ASP A 214 13.73 -24.00 -20.28
CA ASP A 214 12.75 -23.81 -21.36
C ASP A 214 11.74 -22.68 -21.05
N ARG A 215 11.65 -22.23 -19.81
CA ARG A 215 10.60 -21.34 -19.33
C ARG A 215 11.04 -20.24 -18.39
N ALA A 216 12.12 -20.45 -17.64
CA ALA A 216 12.67 -19.46 -16.74
C ALA A 216 13.36 -18.34 -17.54
N ASP A 217 12.99 -17.10 -17.23
CA ASP A 217 13.61 -15.92 -17.82
C ASP A 217 14.88 -15.53 -17.08
N ILE A 218 14.98 -15.90 -15.79
CA ILE A 218 16.10 -15.56 -14.90
C ILE A 218 16.47 -16.80 -14.06
N VAL A 219 17.77 -16.99 -13.82
CA VAL A 219 18.31 -18.02 -12.93
C VAL A 219 18.92 -17.35 -11.69
N LEU A 220 18.43 -17.71 -10.52
CA LEU A 220 18.98 -17.41 -9.19
C LEU A 220 19.47 -18.71 -8.54
N SER A 221 20.77 -18.96 -8.28
CA SER A 221 21.88 -18.13 -8.66
C SER A 221 23.05 -18.97 -9.17
N LEU A 222 23.98 -18.35 -9.88
CA LEU A 222 25.19 -18.99 -10.34
C LEU A 222 26.43 -18.56 -9.55
N GLN A 223 27.29 -19.52 -9.28
CA GLN A 223 28.57 -19.36 -8.57
C GLN A 223 29.65 -20.31 -9.13
N GLU A 224 30.83 -20.33 -8.52
CA GLU A 224 31.94 -21.14 -9.00
C GLU A 224 31.67 -22.64 -9.10
N SER A 225 30.75 -23.20 -8.31
CA SER A 225 30.44 -24.64 -8.28
C SER A 225 29.55 -25.05 -9.48
N ASN A 226 28.61 -24.23 -9.91
CA ASN A 226 27.63 -24.59 -10.93
C ASN A 226 27.90 -23.95 -12.30
N ILE A 227 28.54 -22.78 -12.40
CA ILE A 227 28.91 -22.17 -13.69
C ILE A 227 29.63 -23.12 -14.64
N PRO A 228 30.68 -23.93 -14.20
CA PRO A 228 31.37 -24.87 -15.08
C PRO A 228 30.47 -25.99 -15.61
N VAL A 229 29.39 -26.32 -14.88
CA VAL A 229 28.49 -27.44 -15.19
C VAL A 229 27.42 -27.03 -16.18
N ILE A 230 26.76 -25.90 -15.95
CA ILE A 230 25.55 -25.50 -16.70
C ILE A 230 25.66 -24.13 -17.39
N GLY A 231 26.75 -23.40 -17.20
CA GLY A 231 26.86 -22.04 -17.70
C GLY A 231 26.65 -21.91 -19.20
N LYS A 232 27.10 -22.92 -19.99
CA LYS A 232 26.88 -22.95 -21.43
C LYS A 232 25.39 -23.15 -21.78
N GLN A 233 24.72 -24.08 -21.13
CA GLN A 233 23.29 -24.37 -21.36
C GLN A 233 22.42 -23.15 -21.02
N VAL A 234 22.74 -22.47 -19.91
CA VAL A 234 22.07 -21.21 -19.51
C VAL A 234 22.31 -20.11 -20.56
N ALA A 235 23.55 -20.00 -21.07
CA ALA A 235 23.87 -19.05 -22.14
C ALA A 235 23.13 -19.36 -23.44
N ASP A 236 23.05 -20.64 -23.83
CA ASP A 236 22.35 -21.10 -25.04
C ASP A 236 20.82 -20.89 -24.93
N ALA A 237 20.25 -21.02 -23.73
CA ALA A 237 18.85 -20.71 -23.44
C ALA A 237 18.54 -19.20 -23.45
N GLY A 238 19.57 -18.36 -23.31
CA GLY A 238 19.42 -16.90 -23.29
C GLY A 238 18.83 -16.33 -22.02
N ALA A 239 18.75 -17.10 -20.93
CA ALA A 239 18.27 -16.66 -19.65
C ALA A 239 19.19 -15.61 -19.01
N ALA A 240 18.63 -14.64 -18.30
CA ALA A 240 19.41 -13.76 -17.42
C ALA A 240 19.86 -14.51 -16.18
N VAL A 241 20.94 -14.06 -15.57
CA VAL A 241 21.55 -14.77 -14.42
C VAL A 241 21.92 -13.82 -13.31
N VAL A 242 21.52 -14.14 -12.09
CA VAL A 242 22.07 -13.54 -10.89
C VAL A 242 23.32 -14.32 -10.48
N VAL A 243 24.47 -13.64 -10.36
CA VAL A 243 25.76 -14.22 -9.99
C VAL A 243 26.13 -13.79 -8.59
N VAL A 244 26.47 -14.76 -7.74
CA VAL A 244 26.84 -14.57 -6.33
C VAL A 244 28.32 -14.91 -6.09
N PRO A 245 28.93 -14.43 -4.98
CA PRO A 245 30.33 -14.71 -4.67
C PRO A 245 30.64 -16.19 -4.35
N GLY A 246 29.69 -16.90 -3.73
CA GLY A 246 29.93 -18.27 -3.25
C GLY A 246 31.13 -18.36 -2.28
N SER A 247 31.97 -19.40 -2.39
CA SER A 247 33.24 -19.50 -1.66
C SER A 247 34.40 -18.75 -2.35
N GLY A 248 34.19 -18.32 -3.59
CA GLY A 248 35.08 -17.48 -4.36
C GLY A 248 34.76 -16.00 -4.25
N THR A 249 35.25 -15.21 -5.19
CA THR A 249 34.92 -13.79 -5.25
C THR A 249 33.92 -13.53 -6.35
N LEU A 250 32.98 -12.60 -6.11
CA LEU A 250 31.98 -12.14 -7.11
C LEU A 250 32.66 -11.80 -8.46
N LYS A 251 33.76 -11.05 -8.42
CA LYS A 251 34.52 -10.68 -9.62
C LYS A 251 34.97 -11.88 -10.48
N LYS A 252 35.45 -12.97 -9.82
CA LYS A 252 35.86 -14.20 -10.54
C LYS A 252 34.64 -14.91 -11.13
N ASN A 253 33.52 -14.98 -10.42
CA ASN A 253 32.32 -15.64 -10.90
C ASN A 253 31.68 -14.88 -12.04
N LEU A 254 31.65 -13.53 -11.99
CA LEU A 254 31.21 -12.68 -13.12
C LEU A 254 32.09 -12.93 -14.38
N ALA A 255 33.40 -13.04 -14.22
CA ALA A 255 34.28 -13.35 -15.33
C ALA A 255 34.02 -14.75 -15.94
N ARG A 256 33.77 -15.76 -15.08
CA ARG A 256 33.43 -17.13 -15.52
C ARG A 256 32.06 -17.16 -16.26
N ALA A 257 31.07 -16.47 -15.74
CA ALA A 257 29.77 -16.36 -16.39
C ALA A 257 29.88 -15.72 -17.79
N LYS A 258 30.67 -14.65 -17.92
CA LYS A 258 30.98 -14.04 -19.23
C LYS A 258 31.70 -15.01 -20.16
N GLN A 259 32.70 -15.79 -19.66
CA GLN A 259 33.43 -16.81 -20.43
C GLN A 259 32.51 -17.95 -20.90
N ALA A 260 31.48 -18.31 -20.11
CA ALA A 260 30.46 -19.29 -20.49
C ALA A 260 29.52 -18.80 -21.60
N GLY A 261 29.58 -17.50 -21.96
CA GLY A 261 28.77 -16.90 -23.01
C GLY A 261 27.48 -16.26 -22.52
N ILE A 262 27.27 -16.15 -21.22
CA ILE A 262 26.07 -15.50 -20.62
C ILE A 262 26.12 -14.02 -20.92
N LYS A 263 25.02 -13.47 -21.49
CA LYS A 263 24.93 -12.08 -21.93
C LYS A 263 24.27 -11.18 -20.89
N CYS A 264 23.19 -11.63 -20.26
CA CYS A 264 22.42 -10.88 -19.26
C CYS A 264 22.88 -11.29 -17.86
N ILE A 265 23.87 -10.58 -17.30
CA ILE A 265 24.45 -10.88 -15.99
C ILE A 265 24.06 -9.78 -15.02
N ILE A 266 23.53 -10.18 -13.87
CA ILE A 266 23.17 -9.34 -12.73
C ILE A 266 24.07 -9.76 -11.56
N ALA A 267 24.69 -8.82 -10.88
CA ALA A 267 25.61 -9.11 -9.78
C ALA A 267 24.90 -8.99 -8.44
N ASP A 268 24.97 -10.01 -7.60
CA ASP A 268 24.55 -9.95 -6.21
C ASP A 268 25.76 -10.04 -5.27
N PRO A 269 26.17 -8.93 -4.65
CA PRO A 269 27.25 -8.93 -3.66
C PRO A 269 26.89 -9.56 -2.31
N LEU A 270 25.65 -9.99 -2.11
CA LEU A 270 25.03 -10.55 -0.90
C LEU A 270 24.92 -9.53 0.24
N LEU A 271 23.71 -8.96 0.35
CA LEU A 271 23.34 -8.11 1.48
C LEU A 271 23.19 -8.96 2.75
N GLN A 272 23.89 -8.57 3.81
CA GLN A 272 23.77 -9.25 5.11
C GLN A 272 22.69 -8.64 5.99
N PRO A 273 22.01 -9.41 6.85
CA PRO A 273 21.07 -8.88 7.81
C PRO A 273 21.68 -7.90 8.81
N VAL A 274 20.84 -7.05 9.41
CA VAL A 274 21.26 -6.18 10.52
C VAL A 274 21.76 -7.02 11.69
N GLY A 275 22.89 -6.62 12.26
CA GLY A 275 23.59 -7.39 13.31
C GLY A 275 24.57 -8.46 12.78
N SER A 276 24.44 -8.86 11.52
CA SER A 276 25.32 -9.86 10.88
C SER A 276 26.27 -9.28 9.82
N GLY A 277 26.48 -7.97 9.84
CA GLY A 277 27.40 -7.29 8.92
C GLY A 277 26.75 -6.46 7.83
N PHE A 278 25.51 -6.02 8.02
CA PHE A 278 24.75 -5.21 7.07
C PHE A 278 25.56 -4.04 6.48
N VAL A 279 26.09 -3.16 7.34
CA VAL A 279 26.88 -1.99 6.90
C VAL A 279 28.17 -2.39 6.18
N THR A 280 28.79 -3.50 6.58
CA THR A 280 30.00 -3.99 5.92
C THR A 280 29.68 -4.56 4.54
N SER A 281 28.55 -5.27 4.39
CA SER A 281 28.12 -5.82 3.10
C SER A 281 27.77 -4.76 2.07
N LEU A 282 27.20 -3.61 2.50
CA LEU A 282 26.95 -2.48 1.62
C LEU A 282 28.18 -1.97 0.87
N LYS A 283 29.36 -2.11 1.44
CA LYS A 283 30.64 -1.74 0.78
C LYS A 283 30.97 -2.60 -0.43
N ASN A 284 30.39 -3.81 -0.50
CA ASN A 284 30.60 -4.73 -1.61
C ASN A 284 29.78 -4.38 -2.86
N PHE A 285 28.82 -3.45 -2.73
CA PHE A 285 27.99 -2.95 -3.83
C PHE A 285 28.68 -1.89 -4.70
N ALA A 286 29.99 -1.83 -4.70
CA ALA A 286 30.74 -1.02 -5.66
C ALA A 286 30.47 -1.53 -7.09
N HIS A 287 30.25 -0.61 -8.04
CA HIS A 287 29.78 -0.90 -9.40
C HIS A 287 30.61 -1.99 -10.12
N PRO A 288 30.04 -3.18 -10.35
CA PRO A 288 30.74 -4.28 -11.04
C PRO A 288 30.70 -4.18 -12.56
N GLY A 289 30.12 -3.10 -13.11
CA GLY A 289 29.95 -2.91 -14.57
C GLY A 289 28.81 -3.74 -15.17
N CYS A 290 27.83 -4.11 -14.35
CA CYS A 290 26.56 -4.75 -14.73
C CYS A 290 25.48 -4.40 -13.69
N PRO A 291 24.19 -4.64 -13.98
CA PRO A 291 23.10 -4.42 -13.03
C PRO A 291 23.35 -5.10 -11.68
N LEU A 292 22.88 -4.47 -10.60
CA LEU A 292 23.00 -4.94 -9.23
C LEU A 292 21.69 -5.51 -8.71
N PHE A 293 21.78 -6.61 -7.99
CA PHE A 293 20.72 -7.25 -7.23
C PHE A 293 20.89 -6.94 -5.74
N PHE A 294 19.80 -6.72 -5.03
CA PHE A 294 19.78 -6.30 -3.62
C PHE A 294 18.80 -7.14 -2.81
N GLY A 295 19.31 -8.03 -2.00
CA GLY A 295 18.52 -8.98 -1.20
C GLY A 295 17.86 -8.33 0.02
N ALA A 296 16.95 -7.40 -0.19
CA ALA A 296 16.28 -6.67 0.90
C ALA A 296 15.35 -7.57 1.73
N GLY A 297 14.71 -8.57 1.13
CA GLY A 297 13.81 -9.49 1.82
C GLY A 297 14.46 -10.14 3.04
N ASN A 298 15.70 -10.61 2.91
CA ASN A 298 16.44 -11.22 4.02
C ASN A 298 16.68 -10.26 5.19
N VAL A 299 16.79 -8.95 4.93
CA VAL A 299 16.94 -7.94 5.99
C VAL A 299 15.63 -7.71 6.71
N VAL A 300 14.53 -7.61 5.96
CA VAL A 300 13.19 -7.34 6.51
C VAL A 300 12.69 -8.53 7.33
N GLU A 301 12.83 -9.76 6.81
CA GLU A 301 12.41 -10.99 7.50
C GLU A 301 13.16 -11.22 8.82
N LEU A 302 14.42 -10.85 8.88
CA LEU A 302 15.27 -11.05 10.06
C LEU A 302 15.33 -9.84 11.01
N LEU A 303 14.43 -8.88 10.85
CA LEU A 303 14.30 -7.68 11.70
C LEU A 303 12.90 -7.58 12.27
N ASP A 304 12.76 -7.62 13.59
CA ASP A 304 11.47 -7.43 14.27
C ASP A 304 11.08 -5.95 14.29
N ALA A 305 10.63 -5.44 13.16
CA ALA A 305 10.14 -4.08 12.96
C ALA A 305 9.07 -4.06 11.86
N ASP A 306 8.20 -3.03 11.87
CA ASP A 306 7.22 -2.86 10.80
C ASP A 306 7.93 -2.71 9.43
N SER A 307 7.53 -3.53 8.46
CA SER A 307 8.18 -3.65 7.15
C SER A 307 8.20 -2.35 6.35
N ILE A 308 7.15 -1.52 6.44
CA ILE A 308 6.96 -0.29 5.65
C ILE A 308 8.16 0.67 5.76
N GLY A 309 8.58 0.99 6.99
CA GLY A 309 9.71 1.89 7.22
C GLY A 309 11.04 1.30 6.75
N VAL A 310 11.22 0.00 6.97
CA VAL A 310 12.44 -0.74 6.58
C VAL A 310 12.52 -0.84 5.06
N ASN A 311 11.45 -1.24 4.37
CA ASN A 311 11.37 -1.31 2.91
C ASN A 311 11.63 0.06 2.26
N THR A 312 11.04 1.13 2.82
CA THR A 312 11.25 2.49 2.30
C THR A 312 12.72 2.92 2.41
N LEU A 313 13.36 2.64 3.55
CA LEU A 313 14.78 2.97 3.74
C LEU A 313 15.68 2.14 2.81
N LEU A 314 15.42 0.84 2.69
CA LEU A 314 16.19 -0.05 1.83
C LEU A 314 16.06 0.33 0.35
N ALA A 315 14.87 0.74 -0.11
CA ALA A 315 14.68 1.26 -1.47
C ALA A 315 15.48 2.56 -1.71
N GLY A 316 15.53 3.45 -0.72
CA GLY A 316 16.36 4.67 -0.78
C GLY A 316 17.84 4.35 -0.89
N MET A 317 18.34 3.43 -0.06
CA MET A 317 19.73 2.96 -0.10
C MET A 317 20.05 2.28 -1.45
N ALA A 318 19.14 1.43 -1.94
CA ALA A 318 19.28 0.77 -3.23
C ALA A 318 19.38 1.78 -4.38
N MET A 319 18.59 2.86 -4.35
CA MET A 319 18.66 3.93 -5.34
C MET A 319 20.04 4.63 -5.31
N GLU A 320 20.54 5.01 -4.12
CA GLU A 320 21.84 5.70 -3.97
C GLU A 320 23.02 4.81 -4.42
N ILE A 321 22.90 3.49 -4.24
CA ILE A 321 23.92 2.50 -4.67
C ILE A 321 23.83 2.22 -6.19
N GLY A 322 22.70 2.52 -6.84
CA GLY A 322 22.46 2.21 -8.26
C GLY A 322 22.02 0.76 -8.48
N VAL A 323 21.26 0.20 -7.56
CA VAL A 323 20.65 -1.13 -7.67
C VAL A 323 19.63 -1.17 -8.80
N SER A 324 19.50 -2.31 -9.47
CA SER A 324 18.58 -2.52 -10.57
C SER A 324 17.41 -3.41 -10.21
N ILE A 325 17.60 -4.37 -9.30
CA ILE A 325 16.57 -5.30 -8.81
C ILE A 325 16.65 -5.39 -7.29
N ILE A 326 15.51 -5.22 -6.62
CA ILE A 326 15.32 -5.50 -5.20
C ILE A 326 14.55 -6.81 -5.07
N PHE A 327 15.09 -7.73 -4.28
CA PHE A 327 14.42 -8.95 -3.85
C PHE A 327 13.61 -8.68 -2.58
N THR A 328 12.37 -9.15 -2.57
CA THR A 328 11.46 -9.07 -1.41
C THR A 328 10.65 -10.36 -1.27
N SER A 329 10.14 -10.60 -0.07
CA SER A 329 9.37 -11.80 0.26
C SER A 329 8.16 -11.41 1.13
N GLU A 330 7.08 -12.18 1.03
CA GLU A 330 5.90 -12.10 1.91
C GLU A 330 5.73 -13.40 2.70
N HIS A 331 6.84 -13.97 3.17
CA HIS A 331 6.83 -15.28 3.82
C HIS A 331 6.19 -15.24 5.22
N SER A 332 6.56 -14.26 6.04
CA SER A 332 6.01 -14.12 7.39
C SER A 332 4.82 -13.17 7.44
N ASP A 333 4.00 -13.27 8.49
CA ASP A 333 2.85 -12.37 8.68
C ASP A 333 3.26 -10.89 8.77
N LYS A 334 4.45 -10.59 9.30
CA LYS A 334 4.97 -9.21 9.40
C LYS A 334 5.40 -8.62 8.07
N THR A 335 5.68 -9.46 7.07
CA THR A 335 6.10 -9.04 5.73
C THR A 335 4.97 -9.08 4.70
N LYS A 336 3.75 -9.47 5.08
CA LYS A 336 2.58 -9.36 4.21
C LYS A 336 2.41 -7.92 3.74
N GLY A 337 2.29 -7.72 2.41
CA GLY A 337 2.22 -6.42 1.77
C GLY A 337 3.59 -5.83 1.38
N SER A 338 4.71 -6.47 1.69
CA SER A 338 6.06 -5.98 1.36
C SER A 338 6.29 -5.75 -0.14
N ILE A 339 5.64 -6.51 -1.01
CA ILE A 339 5.71 -6.30 -2.47
C ILE A 339 5.14 -4.92 -2.83
N LEU A 340 3.94 -4.60 -2.35
CA LEU A 340 3.30 -3.31 -2.59
C LEU A 340 4.07 -2.15 -1.94
N GLU A 341 4.57 -2.35 -0.72
CA GLU A 341 5.40 -1.38 0.00
C GLU A 341 6.68 -1.07 -0.79
N MET A 342 7.39 -2.10 -1.23
CA MET A 342 8.62 -1.96 -1.99
C MET A 342 8.35 -1.34 -3.37
N ARG A 343 7.25 -1.72 -4.04
CA ARG A 343 6.80 -1.09 -5.27
C ARG A 343 6.60 0.41 -5.07
N ARG A 344 5.82 0.79 -4.07
CA ARG A 344 5.56 2.19 -3.73
C ARG A 344 6.84 2.94 -3.35
N ALA A 345 7.72 2.30 -2.58
CA ALA A 345 9.00 2.88 -2.20
C ALA A 345 9.88 3.18 -3.43
N THR A 346 10.00 2.24 -4.37
CA THR A 346 10.79 2.46 -5.60
C THR A 346 10.17 3.52 -6.52
N GLU A 347 8.85 3.64 -6.59
CA GLU A 347 8.15 4.74 -7.29
C GLU A 347 8.47 6.10 -6.65
N MET A 348 8.47 6.17 -5.31
CA MET A 348 8.88 7.38 -4.59
C MET A 348 10.35 7.74 -4.92
N MET A 349 11.24 6.75 -5.04
CA MET A 349 12.63 6.99 -5.40
C MET A 349 12.76 7.56 -6.82
N VAL A 350 11.98 7.07 -7.79
CA VAL A 350 11.92 7.68 -9.14
C VAL A 350 11.49 9.14 -9.08
N LEU A 351 10.50 9.48 -8.23
CA LEU A 351 10.03 10.86 -8.06
C LEU A 351 11.06 11.77 -7.38
N THR A 352 12.05 11.20 -6.68
CA THR A 352 13.11 11.94 -6.01
C THR A 352 14.16 12.50 -6.98
N LEU A 353 14.23 11.98 -8.21
CA LEU A 353 15.20 12.46 -9.20
C LEU A 353 15.08 13.98 -9.41
N GLY A 354 16.19 14.70 -9.14
CA GLY A 354 16.24 16.16 -9.17
C GLY A 354 15.72 16.85 -7.91
N ARG A 355 15.44 16.10 -6.83
CA ARG A 355 15.05 16.62 -5.50
C ARG A 355 16.05 16.19 -4.43
N PRO A 356 16.20 16.95 -3.33
CA PRO A 356 17.17 16.61 -2.29
C PRO A 356 16.75 15.40 -1.42
N TYR A 357 15.44 15.07 -1.33
CA TYR A 357 14.92 14.00 -0.49
C TYR A 357 13.49 13.57 -0.89
N PRO A 358 13.05 12.34 -0.50
CA PRO A 358 11.74 11.80 -0.85
C PRO A 358 10.61 12.34 0.04
N LYS A 359 10.30 13.62 -0.10
CA LYS A 359 9.25 14.30 0.66
C LYS A 359 8.34 15.09 -0.26
N ASP A 360 7.02 15.10 0.03
CA ASP A 360 6.02 15.86 -0.72
C ASP A 360 5.92 15.47 -2.21
N LEU A 361 6.07 14.17 -2.49
CA LEU A 361 6.13 13.60 -3.83
C LEU A 361 4.76 13.39 -4.49
N GLY A 362 3.68 13.43 -3.72
CA GLY A 362 2.34 12.98 -4.13
C GLY A 362 2.07 11.51 -3.80
N LEU A 363 3.11 10.73 -3.57
CA LEU A 363 3.06 9.36 -3.05
C LEU A 363 3.78 9.32 -1.70
N ASP A 364 3.27 8.50 -0.78
CA ASP A 364 3.91 8.20 0.50
C ASP A 364 3.55 6.79 1.00
N LEU A 365 4.18 6.39 2.09
CA LEU A 365 3.97 5.13 2.83
C LEU A 365 3.65 5.44 4.31
N LEU A 366 2.84 6.46 4.56
CA LEU A 366 2.37 6.81 5.90
C LEU A 366 1.09 6.04 6.22
N VAL A 367 1.21 4.90 6.88
CA VAL A 367 0.08 4.00 7.20
C VAL A 367 -0.45 4.23 8.63
N LEU A 368 0.44 4.41 9.61
CA LEU A 368 0.08 4.55 11.02
C LEU A 368 0.14 5.98 11.52
N LYS A 369 1.01 6.81 10.95
CA LYS A 369 1.22 8.19 11.39
C LYS A 369 0.88 9.16 10.27
N GLU A 370 0.27 10.28 10.65
CA GLU A 370 0.03 11.36 9.69
C GLU A 370 1.30 12.18 9.46
N LYS A 371 1.48 12.66 8.24
CA LYS A 371 2.56 13.58 7.88
C LYS A 371 2.52 14.87 8.70
N ARG A 372 1.31 15.35 8.98
CA ARG A 372 1.05 16.55 9.76
C ARG A 372 -0.22 16.35 10.56
N ARG A 373 -0.08 16.19 11.88
CA ARG A 373 -1.22 16.09 12.78
C ARG A 373 -2.04 17.39 12.74
N ARG A 374 -3.33 17.26 12.50
CA ARG A 374 -4.28 18.36 12.61
C ARG A 374 -4.46 18.70 14.08
N ARG A 375 -4.47 20.01 14.39
CA ARG A 375 -4.74 20.51 15.72
C ARG A 375 -6.08 21.21 15.67
N GLU A 376 -7.05 20.67 16.36
CA GLU A 376 -8.35 21.31 16.54
C GLU A 376 -8.30 22.22 17.78
N PRO A 377 -9.08 23.31 17.77
CA PRO A 377 -9.25 24.12 18.97
C PRO A 377 -9.87 23.28 20.10
N PRO A 378 -9.63 23.62 21.37
CA PRO A 378 -10.29 22.96 22.50
C PRO A 378 -11.81 23.05 22.37
N LEU A 379 -12.51 21.95 22.72
CA LEU A 379 -13.97 21.97 22.80
C LEU A 379 -14.40 22.92 23.94
N GLY A 380 -15.41 23.76 23.64
CA GLY A 380 -16.05 24.59 24.67
C GLY A 380 -17.00 23.74 25.50
N TYR A 381 -16.95 23.86 26.83
CA TYR A 381 -17.90 23.23 27.74
C TYR A 381 -18.00 24.05 29.05
N ASP A 382 -19.18 24.03 29.64
CA ASP A 382 -19.43 24.74 30.90
C ASP A 382 -19.14 23.87 32.13
N THR A 383 -19.25 22.56 32.02
CA THR A 383 -19.13 21.62 33.13
C THR A 383 -18.39 20.34 32.75
N ILE A 384 -17.46 19.90 33.60
CA ILE A 384 -16.82 18.59 33.48
C ILE A 384 -17.48 17.61 34.44
N ILE A 385 -17.96 16.49 33.95
CA ILE A 385 -18.39 15.34 34.73
C ILE A 385 -17.26 14.30 34.68
N PRO A 386 -16.59 14.01 35.82
CA PRO A 386 -15.55 12.99 35.82
C PRO A 386 -16.10 11.61 35.44
N ALA A 387 -15.38 10.91 34.56
CA ALA A 387 -15.76 9.56 34.20
C ALA A 387 -15.66 8.62 35.41
N LYS A 388 -16.66 7.76 35.59
CA LYS A 388 -16.64 6.70 36.60
C LYS A 388 -16.05 5.43 36.03
N LYS A 389 -15.35 4.66 36.86
CA LYS A 389 -14.92 3.30 36.49
C LYS A 389 -16.16 2.46 36.13
N MET A 390 -16.07 1.73 35.03
CA MET A 390 -17.11 0.79 34.63
C MET A 390 -17.23 -0.33 35.68
N PRO A 391 -18.44 -0.76 36.06
CA PRO A 391 -18.62 -1.89 37.00
C PRO A 391 -17.97 -3.15 36.43
N ASP A 392 -17.42 -3.97 37.28
CA ASP A 392 -16.83 -5.28 36.91
C ASP A 392 -17.94 -6.34 36.63
N GLU A 393 -19.20 -6.04 36.95
CA GLU A 393 -20.35 -6.92 36.76
C GLU A 393 -20.91 -6.78 35.33
N ILE A 394 -20.85 -7.85 34.56
CA ILE A 394 -21.35 -7.92 33.17
C ILE A 394 -22.84 -8.22 33.18
N ARG A 395 -23.64 -7.38 32.54
CA ARG A 395 -25.05 -7.62 32.31
C ARG A 395 -25.25 -8.23 30.92
N TYR A 396 -25.68 -9.51 30.91
CA TYR A 396 -25.93 -10.22 29.65
C TYR A 396 -27.24 -9.82 29.01
N ASP A 397 -27.24 -9.70 27.68
CA ASP A 397 -28.45 -9.41 26.91
C ASP A 397 -29.36 -10.64 26.87
N PRO A 398 -30.66 -10.51 27.24
CA PRO A 398 -31.61 -11.62 27.16
C PRO A 398 -31.78 -12.23 25.75
N LYS A 399 -31.41 -11.50 24.70
CA LYS A 399 -31.44 -11.96 23.32
C LYS A 399 -30.23 -12.82 22.92
N GLY A 400 -29.25 -12.94 23.81
CA GLY A 400 -28.05 -13.72 23.60
C GLY A 400 -26.82 -12.86 23.31
N ASN A 401 -25.68 -13.54 23.12
CA ASN A 401 -24.38 -12.92 22.90
C ASN A 401 -23.88 -13.24 21.49
N PHE A 402 -23.21 -12.31 20.87
CA PHE A 402 -22.53 -12.50 19.59
C PHE A 402 -21.12 -13.03 19.79
N ARG A 403 -20.75 -14.02 18.96
CA ARG A 403 -19.36 -14.39 18.74
C ARG A 403 -18.88 -13.64 17.50
N ILE A 404 -17.82 -12.86 17.66
CA ILE A 404 -17.22 -12.05 16.58
C ILE A 404 -15.89 -12.68 16.19
N GLY A 405 -15.61 -12.72 14.89
CA GLY A 405 -14.36 -13.21 14.32
C GLY A 405 -14.08 -12.57 12.97
N ILE A 406 -12.95 -12.94 12.38
CA ILE A 406 -12.54 -12.54 11.05
C ILE A 406 -12.48 -13.78 10.15
N GLU A 407 -13.05 -13.70 8.95
CA GLU A 407 -12.95 -14.71 7.90
C GLU A 407 -12.46 -14.01 6.60
N GLY A 408 -11.19 -14.23 6.27
CA GLY A 408 -10.53 -13.48 5.19
C GLY A 408 -10.52 -11.98 5.50
N GLU A 409 -11.07 -11.17 4.61
CA GLU A 409 -11.18 -9.71 4.78
C GLU A 409 -12.56 -9.27 5.31
N ARG A 410 -13.32 -10.16 5.95
CA ARG A 410 -14.66 -9.85 6.45
C ARG A 410 -14.75 -10.06 7.95
N ILE A 411 -15.46 -9.15 8.60
CA ILE A 411 -15.93 -9.28 9.97
C ILE A 411 -17.15 -10.21 9.95
N VAL A 412 -17.17 -11.20 10.81
CA VAL A 412 -18.30 -12.14 10.96
C VAL A 412 -18.78 -12.13 12.39
N ALA A 413 -20.06 -11.81 12.59
CA ALA A 413 -20.73 -11.83 13.90
C ALA A 413 -21.81 -12.89 13.91
N VAL A 414 -21.70 -13.89 14.81
CA VAL A 414 -22.58 -15.05 14.88
C VAL A 414 -23.42 -15.02 16.14
N ILE A 415 -24.74 -15.24 16.00
CA ILE A 415 -25.68 -15.46 17.11
C ILE A 415 -26.69 -16.56 16.71
N HIS A 416 -26.96 -17.51 17.59
CA HIS A 416 -27.94 -18.60 17.38
C HIS A 416 -27.83 -19.31 16.02
N GLY A 417 -26.59 -19.57 15.56
CA GLY A 417 -26.32 -20.23 14.27
C GLY A 417 -26.53 -19.33 13.03
N ARG A 418 -26.84 -18.05 13.20
CA ARG A 418 -26.93 -17.06 12.10
C ARG A 418 -25.72 -16.15 12.12
N ALA A 419 -25.17 -15.85 10.97
CA ALA A 419 -24.05 -14.94 10.80
C ALA A 419 -24.49 -13.64 10.10
N VAL A 420 -23.94 -12.52 10.56
CA VAL A 420 -23.94 -11.23 9.85
C VAL A 420 -22.49 -10.96 9.48
N ALA A 421 -22.21 -10.77 8.19
CA ALA A 421 -20.84 -10.55 7.70
C ALA A 421 -20.75 -9.32 6.82
N GLY A 422 -19.64 -8.60 6.91
CA GLY A 422 -19.36 -7.40 6.11
C GLY A 422 -17.93 -6.94 6.27
N THR A 423 -17.50 -5.99 5.44
CA THR A 423 -16.15 -5.41 5.49
C THR A 423 -16.06 -4.19 6.40
N HIS A 424 -17.20 -3.54 6.71
CA HIS A 424 -17.27 -2.36 7.56
C HIS A 424 -18.07 -2.63 8.84
N TRP A 425 -17.49 -2.28 9.96
CA TRP A 425 -18.07 -2.52 11.29
C TRP A 425 -19.47 -1.90 11.48
N ASN A 426 -19.66 -0.69 10.96
CA ASN A 426 -20.94 0.04 11.09
C ASN A 426 -22.07 -0.65 10.32
N ASP A 427 -21.79 -1.25 9.15
CA ASP A 427 -22.80 -1.95 8.34
C ASP A 427 -23.21 -3.26 9.03
N VAL A 428 -22.24 -3.97 9.62
CA VAL A 428 -22.48 -5.19 10.42
C VAL A 428 -23.33 -4.82 11.65
N LEU A 429 -22.93 -3.78 12.41
CA LEU A 429 -23.66 -3.32 13.59
C LEU A 429 -25.07 -2.87 13.23
N TYR A 430 -25.24 -2.03 12.19
CA TYR A 430 -26.56 -1.58 11.73
C TYR A 430 -27.46 -2.77 11.38
N THR A 431 -26.93 -3.76 10.67
CA THR A 431 -27.69 -4.96 10.30
C THR A 431 -28.16 -5.76 11.53
N ILE A 432 -27.28 -5.91 12.55
CA ILE A 432 -27.60 -6.57 13.82
C ILE A 432 -28.75 -5.80 14.53
N LEU A 433 -28.63 -4.49 14.64
CA LEU A 433 -29.60 -3.65 15.31
C LEU A 433 -30.94 -3.63 14.58
N ALA A 434 -30.94 -3.52 13.24
CA ALA A 434 -32.16 -3.55 12.42
C ALA A 434 -32.93 -4.87 12.53
N LYS A 435 -32.23 -5.99 12.79
CA LYS A 435 -32.87 -7.30 13.06
C LYS A 435 -33.45 -7.39 14.48
N GLY A 436 -33.15 -6.44 15.33
CA GLY A 436 -33.57 -6.43 16.73
C GLY A 436 -32.92 -7.53 17.58
N ASP A 437 -31.75 -8.00 17.21
CA ASP A 437 -31.01 -9.08 17.92
C ASP A 437 -30.26 -8.56 19.17
N VAL A 438 -30.41 -7.26 19.52
CA VAL A 438 -29.87 -6.61 20.72
C VAL A 438 -30.97 -5.87 21.43
N SER A 439 -31.01 -5.97 22.77
CA SER A 439 -31.99 -5.28 23.61
C SER A 439 -31.37 -4.34 24.65
N LEU A 440 -30.08 -4.46 24.92
CA LEU A 440 -29.35 -3.62 25.88
C LEU A 440 -28.44 -2.62 25.14
N ILE A 441 -28.47 -1.36 25.59
CA ILE A 441 -27.60 -0.31 25.05
C ILE A 441 -26.12 -0.64 25.29
N ASP A 442 -25.80 -1.17 26.47
CA ASP A 442 -24.43 -1.58 26.85
C ASP A 442 -23.90 -2.67 25.89
N HIS A 443 -24.78 -3.62 25.51
CA HIS A 443 -24.44 -4.66 24.54
C HIS A 443 -24.22 -4.08 23.13
N ALA A 444 -25.05 -3.12 22.70
CA ALA A 444 -24.85 -2.43 21.42
C ALA A 444 -23.51 -1.66 21.40
N ALA A 445 -23.17 -0.97 22.50
CA ALA A 445 -21.90 -0.27 22.64
C ALA A 445 -20.70 -1.23 22.62
N TYR A 446 -20.81 -2.35 23.33
CA TYR A 446 -19.80 -3.42 23.32
C TYR A 446 -19.59 -3.96 21.90
N LEU A 447 -20.67 -4.31 21.18
CA LEU A 447 -20.59 -4.80 19.81
C LEU A 447 -19.91 -3.78 18.88
N GLY A 448 -20.27 -2.49 18.99
CA GLY A 448 -19.62 -1.43 18.22
C GLY A 448 -18.11 -1.39 18.42
N ARG A 449 -17.65 -1.53 19.68
CA ARG A 449 -16.22 -1.59 20.02
C ARG A 449 -15.55 -2.83 19.40
N GLU A 450 -16.11 -4.00 19.60
CA GLU A 450 -15.51 -5.26 19.13
C GLU A 450 -15.50 -5.39 17.60
N LEU A 451 -16.58 -4.98 16.94
CA LEU A 451 -16.65 -4.96 15.47
C LEU A 451 -15.63 -3.96 14.88
N TYR A 452 -15.46 -2.80 15.52
CA TYR A 452 -14.45 -1.84 15.07
C TYR A 452 -13.01 -2.36 15.30
N LYS A 453 -12.75 -3.05 16.42
CA LYS A 453 -11.48 -3.74 16.64
C LYS A 453 -11.21 -4.79 15.55
N ALA A 454 -12.22 -5.56 15.14
CA ALA A 454 -12.09 -6.54 14.09
C ALA A 454 -11.74 -5.87 12.74
N GLU A 455 -12.38 -4.75 12.40
CA GLU A 455 -12.03 -3.96 11.21
C GLU A 455 -10.59 -3.44 11.25
N LEU A 456 -10.15 -2.91 12.40
CA LEU A 456 -8.76 -2.47 12.57
C LEU A 456 -7.77 -3.62 12.44
N ALA A 457 -8.11 -4.80 12.98
CA ALA A 457 -7.26 -5.99 12.87
C ALA A 457 -7.09 -6.42 11.39
N ILE A 458 -8.15 -6.42 10.61
CA ILE A 458 -8.08 -6.65 9.14
C ILE A 458 -7.19 -5.59 8.49
N ARG A 459 -7.46 -4.32 8.76
CA ARG A 459 -6.75 -3.17 8.16
C ARG A 459 -5.24 -3.18 8.41
N TYR A 460 -4.82 -3.64 9.58
CA TYR A 460 -3.42 -3.66 10.00
C TYR A 460 -2.77 -5.05 9.92
N GLY A 461 -3.48 -6.06 9.39
CA GLY A 461 -2.97 -7.43 9.28
C GLY A 461 -2.67 -8.06 10.64
N ARG A 462 -3.48 -7.76 11.68
CA ARG A 462 -3.27 -8.26 13.04
C ARG A 462 -4.28 -9.34 13.40
N SER A 463 -3.90 -10.17 14.38
CA SER A 463 -4.86 -11.09 15.02
C SER A 463 -5.98 -10.31 15.70
N PHE A 464 -7.21 -10.84 15.61
CA PHE A 464 -8.35 -10.36 16.37
C PHE A 464 -8.72 -11.37 17.46
N GLU A 465 -8.87 -10.89 18.68
CA GLU A 465 -9.39 -11.64 19.80
C GLU A 465 -10.54 -10.85 20.41
N GLN A 466 -11.74 -11.45 20.45
CA GLN A 466 -12.89 -10.85 21.12
C GLN A 466 -12.60 -10.73 22.61
N ASP A 467 -12.90 -9.57 23.22
CA ASP A 467 -12.56 -9.18 24.59
C ASP A 467 -11.06 -8.99 24.88
N GLY A 468 -10.16 -9.30 23.96
CA GLY A 468 -8.74 -9.05 24.08
C GLY A 468 -8.37 -7.56 23.89
N GLU A 469 -7.10 -7.21 24.15
CA GLU A 469 -6.52 -5.92 23.79
C GLU A 469 -6.20 -5.87 22.28
N PHE A 470 -6.16 -4.64 21.74
CA PHE A 470 -5.82 -4.41 20.32
C PHE A 470 -4.36 -4.01 20.18
#